data_a6a177251088494a4a5c39b6705f368f
#
_entry.id   a6a177251088494a4a5c39b6705f368f
#
_cell.length_a   1.000
_cell.length_b   1.000
_cell.length_c   1.000
_cell.angle_alpha   90.00
_cell.angle_beta   90.00
_cell.angle_gamma   90.00
#
_symmetry.space_group_name_H-M   'P 1'
#
loop_
_entity.id
_entity.type
_entity.pdbx_description
1 polymer ?
#
loop_
_entity_poly.entity_id
_entity_poly.type
_entity_poly.pdbx_seq_one_letter_code
_entity_poly.pdbx_strand_id
1 'polypeptide(L)'
;MVIRSVSAKFYMFGHPRLELPNGEIVPIQSRKGIALLALLAMSDRGERSRVWLQQMLWGSRPQQQAQSSLRRELANLRKTLNDFGLEILVSEHRVLRLDVGSLWLDIDHLEDRQSDHSDFLEGIDIAGEDDFEDWLRQVRSRTADMRDAGAAQAVSDARAPFLESAIMTLAATDATGTAAGRLLAEQVTRDLVDLLPRLRWLPIIHAGAAAQSPGDPHGNLKLSERYGARYVLQTEIFDRVGEWGAQFTMVEMPGQIIRWSERREFPAGGGDAVALRKEVARVVNCVSETFDQSEQRHAFDPDKADASLAPLVWKIRFHINQFTRPDFEEAGKLIDAALERHPAHGELLMLRANLAMWRSWIARADSVRSSQIEPLIRAAMRADPADARGPLYAGILDTWQRRGTKAEQSLIRACTLDPSSAQAFSHLGAAYYLGGNPLSALEPLEHALFLAPLDPKRFHTVGQLAVVLWMLGRYDEALARVAEIQATHPGYVLAHIMEVACLTEMGRTEEADAARARIASAGLSKYEAVLDWMPFVDARWTDRLRSVLTSDVGSKGGVLKTLVDQR
;
A
#
# COMPACT_ATOMS: atom_id res chain seq x y z
N MET A 1 10.28 45.28 10.57
CA MET A 1 10.97 43.98 10.42
C MET A 1 11.71 44.04 9.10
N VAL A 2 13.02 44.26 9.10
CA VAL A 2 13.84 44.38 7.88
C VAL A 2 13.96 42.96 7.31
N ILE A 3 13.37 42.71 6.15
CA ILE A 3 13.57 41.45 5.40
C ILE A 3 15.03 41.49 4.94
N ARG A 4 15.93 40.78 5.64
CA ARG A 4 17.30 40.55 5.16
C ARG A 4 17.21 39.67 3.93
N SER A 5 17.77 40.10 2.82
CA SER A 5 17.87 39.28 1.61
C SER A 5 18.75 38.07 1.90
N VAL A 6 18.30 36.87 1.50
CA VAL A 6 19.07 35.64 1.58
C VAL A 6 20.31 35.78 0.70
N SER A 7 21.51 35.65 1.30
CA SER A 7 22.79 35.83 0.60
C SER A 7 23.25 34.57 -0.11
N ALA A 8 22.84 33.36 0.38
CA ALA A 8 23.14 32.08 -0.24
C ALA A 8 22.24 30.98 0.31
N LYS A 9 22.15 29.84 -0.40
CA LYS A 9 21.45 28.62 0.02
C LYS A 9 22.47 27.56 0.39
N PHE A 10 22.34 27.00 1.60
CA PHE A 10 23.19 25.90 2.02
C PHE A 10 22.39 24.60 2.04
N TYR A 11 22.67 23.74 1.07
CA TYR A 11 22.09 22.40 0.98
C TYR A 11 22.96 21.43 1.76
N MET A 12 22.37 20.77 2.74
CA MET A 12 23.04 19.77 3.63
C MET A 12 22.55 18.35 3.38
N PHE A 13 21.43 18.18 2.67
CA PHE A 13 20.96 16.86 2.25
C PHE A 13 21.48 16.51 0.84
N GLY A 14 21.90 15.24 0.67
CA GLY A 14 22.63 14.78 -0.48
C GLY A 14 24.06 15.32 -0.48
N HIS A 15 24.61 15.56 -1.65
CA HIS A 15 25.97 16.13 -1.76
C HIS A 15 25.96 17.60 -1.31
N PRO A 16 26.63 17.93 -0.19
CA PRO A 16 26.52 19.27 0.41
C PRO A 16 27.10 20.35 -0.50
N ARG A 17 26.38 21.48 -0.63
CA ARG A 17 26.79 22.61 -1.45
C ARG A 17 26.24 23.94 -0.94
N LEU A 18 27.01 24.98 -1.15
CA LEU A 18 26.61 26.37 -0.93
C LEU A 18 26.36 27.04 -2.28
N GLU A 19 25.16 27.54 -2.53
CA GLU A 19 24.70 28.09 -3.80
C GLU A 19 24.29 29.56 -3.65
N LEU A 20 24.81 30.42 -4.52
CA LEU A 20 24.42 31.82 -4.58
C LEU A 20 23.04 32.03 -5.22
N PRO A 21 22.41 33.21 -5.04
CA PRO A 21 21.12 33.51 -5.66
C PRO A 21 21.10 33.45 -7.19
N ASN A 22 22.26 33.57 -7.82
CA ASN A 22 22.45 33.45 -9.28
C ASN A 22 22.60 32.00 -9.75
N GLY A 23 22.56 31.01 -8.83
CA GLY A 23 22.74 29.58 -9.12
C GLY A 23 24.21 29.12 -9.17
N GLU A 24 25.17 29.99 -8.90
CA GLU A 24 26.58 29.65 -8.86
C GLU A 24 26.94 28.92 -7.57
N ILE A 25 27.72 27.83 -7.67
CA ILE A 25 28.11 27.01 -6.51
C ILE A 25 29.47 27.49 -6.00
N VAL A 26 29.55 27.79 -4.69
CA VAL A 26 30.79 28.16 -4.03
C VAL A 26 31.68 26.91 -3.87
N PRO A 27 32.89 26.86 -4.40
CA PRO A 27 33.72 25.65 -4.47
C PRO A 27 34.45 25.39 -3.16
N ILE A 28 33.75 24.83 -2.15
CA ILE A 28 34.37 24.44 -0.88
C ILE A 28 34.94 23.03 -1.03
N GLN A 29 36.26 22.94 -1.26
CA GLN A 29 36.92 21.67 -1.52
C GLN A 29 37.17 20.81 -0.29
N SER A 30 37.24 21.43 0.89
CA SER A 30 37.57 20.73 2.13
C SER A 30 36.33 20.08 2.79
N ARG A 31 36.37 18.76 2.98
CA ARG A 31 35.34 18.07 3.77
C ARG A 31 35.20 18.65 5.19
N LYS A 32 36.34 19.00 5.84
CA LYS A 32 36.33 19.65 7.18
C LYS A 32 35.76 21.06 7.12
N GLY A 33 35.93 21.78 6.00
CA GLY A 33 35.30 23.08 5.77
C GLY A 33 33.77 22.98 5.67
N ILE A 34 33.26 22.01 4.90
CA ILE A 34 31.83 21.74 4.81
C ILE A 34 31.27 21.29 6.19
N ALA A 35 31.94 20.36 6.86
CA ALA A 35 31.57 19.90 8.19
C ALA A 35 31.53 21.05 9.22
N LEU A 36 32.49 21.98 9.17
CA LEU A 36 32.54 23.16 10.03
C LEU A 36 31.33 24.08 9.81
N LEU A 37 30.97 24.35 8.54
CA LEU A 37 29.76 25.12 8.22
C LEU A 37 28.50 24.41 8.72
N ALA A 38 28.40 23.10 8.53
CA ALA A 38 27.24 22.32 9.00
C ALA A 38 27.13 22.29 10.54
N LEU A 39 28.26 22.09 11.25
CA LEU A 39 28.30 22.14 12.71
C LEU A 39 27.83 23.50 13.25
N LEU A 40 28.21 24.59 12.59
CA LEU A 40 27.76 25.93 12.95
C LEU A 40 26.29 26.16 12.58
N ALA A 41 25.87 25.80 11.36
CA ALA A 41 24.49 25.94 10.92
C ALA A 41 23.49 25.20 11.83
N MET A 42 23.89 24.03 12.32
CA MET A 42 23.11 23.20 13.25
C MET A 42 23.22 23.62 14.72
N SER A 43 23.96 24.68 15.02
CA SER A 43 24.18 25.15 16.38
C SER A 43 23.22 26.27 16.75
N ASP A 44 22.91 26.38 18.07
CA ASP A 44 22.09 27.50 18.54
C ASP A 44 22.75 28.84 18.15
N ARG A 45 21.99 29.73 17.52
CA ARG A 45 22.42 31.02 16.96
C ARG A 45 23.62 30.96 15.97
N GLY A 46 23.91 29.78 15.44
CA GLY A 46 25.06 29.60 14.54
C GLY A 46 26.43 29.66 15.24
N GLU A 47 26.51 29.53 16.56
CA GLU A 47 27.73 29.78 17.34
C GLU A 47 28.30 28.53 18.03
N ARG A 48 29.65 28.38 17.96
CA ARG A 48 30.39 27.37 18.76
C ARG A 48 31.76 27.88 19.20
N SER A 49 32.20 27.34 20.34
CA SER A 49 33.56 27.64 20.80
C SER A 49 34.60 26.98 19.90
N ARG A 50 35.74 27.65 19.76
CA ARG A 50 36.86 27.10 18.97
C ARG A 50 37.38 25.78 19.51
N VAL A 51 37.37 25.62 20.86
CA VAL A 51 37.82 24.39 21.53
C VAL A 51 36.87 23.23 21.14
N TRP A 52 35.58 23.46 21.16
CA TRP A 52 34.58 22.45 20.74
C TRP A 52 34.76 22.04 19.27
N LEU A 53 34.92 23.00 18.37
CA LEU A 53 35.15 22.72 16.96
C LEU A 53 36.47 21.97 16.70
N GLN A 54 37.51 22.23 17.49
CA GLN A 54 38.77 21.48 17.46
C GLN A 54 38.56 20.04 17.88
N GLN A 55 37.78 19.81 18.94
CA GLN A 55 37.44 18.48 19.42
C GLN A 55 36.66 17.69 18.35
N MET A 56 35.64 18.30 17.75
CA MET A 56 34.82 17.66 16.73
C MET A 56 35.57 17.28 15.46
N LEU A 57 36.46 18.16 14.95
CA LEU A 57 37.06 17.98 13.63
C LEU A 57 38.55 17.62 13.63
N TRP A 58 39.22 17.70 14.77
CA TRP A 58 40.65 17.38 14.97
C TRP A 58 40.93 16.79 16.36
N GLY A 59 39.96 16.09 16.97
CA GLY A 59 40.05 15.47 18.26
C GLY A 59 41.15 14.40 18.37
N SER A 60 41.45 13.75 17.26
CA SER A 60 42.51 12.74 17.13
C SER A 60 43.94 13.36 17.20
N ARG A 61 44.08 14.70 17.14
CA ARG A 61 45.39 15.39 17.10
C ARG A 61 45.73 16.06 18.41
N PRO A 62 47.05 16.23 18.74
CA PRO A 62 47.48 17.06 19.85
C PRO A 62 46.90 18.48 19.75
N GLN A 63 46.54 19.07 20.89
CA GLN A 63 45.83 20.36 20.97
C GLN A 63 46.47 21.50 20.15
N GLN A 64 47.79 21.63 20.12
CA GLN A 64 48.48 22.66 19.33
C GLN A 64 48.32 22.45 17.83
N GLN A 65 48.34 21.18 17.39
CA GLN A 65 48.11 20.82 15.98
C GLN A 65 46.65 21.04 15.55
N ALA A 66 45.70 20.69 16.43
CA ALA A 66 44.26 20.95 16.22
C ALA A 66 44.00 22.46 16.07
N GLN A 67 44.60 23.30 16.94
CA GLN A 67 44.50 24.77 16.83
C GLN A 67 45.05 25.30 15.52
N SER A 68 46.23 24.83 15.09
CA SER A 68 46.85 25.24 13.85
C SER A 68 46.04 24.80 12.62
N SER A 69 45.47 23.59 12.68
CA SER A 69 44.59 23.04 11.65
C SER A 69 43.32 23.85 11.50
N LEU A 70 42.61 24.14 12.60
CA LEU A 70 41.43 24.99 12.58
C LEU A 70 41.72 26.40 12.04
N ARG A 71 42.85 27.02 12.45
CA ARG A 71 43.23 28.33 11.90
C ARG A 71 43.44 28.33 10.39
N ARG A 72 44.08 27.28 9.87
CA ARG A 72 44.32 27.12 8.43
C ARG A 72 43.01 26.91 7.66
N GLU A 73 42.15 26.03 8.19
CA GLU A 73 40.85 25.76 7.60
C GLU A 73 39.97 27.01 7.54
N LEU A 74 39.93 27.79 8.63
CA LEU A 74 39.19 29.04 8.69
C LEU A 74 39.73 30.09 7.73
N ALA A 75 41.05 30.16 7.55
CA ALA A 75 41.68 31.10 6.61
C ALA A 75 41.28 30.73 5.15
N ASN A 76 41.34 29.44 4.81
CA ASN A 76 40.95 28.96 3.48
C ASN A 76 39.46 29.18 3.22
N LEU A 77 38.61 28.79 4.18
CA LEU A 77 37.14 28.90 4.06
C LEU A 77 36.73 30.37 3.90
N ARG A 78 37.29 31.28 4.70
CA ARG A 78 37.02 32.71 4.58
C ARG A 78 37.46 33.27 3.23
N LYS A 79 38.65 32.89 2.79
CA LYS A 79 39.13 33.33 1.45
C LYS A 79 38.13 32.90 0.37
N THR A 80 37.73 31.62 0.37
CA THR A 80 36.75 31.09 -0.59
C THR A 80 35.42 31.84 -0.49
N LEU A 81 34.86 32.03 0.72
CA LEU A 81 33.60 32.75 0.89
C LEU A 81 33.65 34.20 0.45
N ASN A 82 34.75 34.93 0.81
CA ASN A 82 34.94 36.33 0.44
C ASN A 82 35.15 36.52 -1.08
N ASP A 83 35.83 35.59 -1.75
CA ASP A 83 36.01 35.60 -3.22
C ASP A 83 34.65 35.56 -3.95
N PHE A 84 33.58 35.02 -3.28
CA PHE A 84 32.22 34.99 -3.77
C PHE A 84 31.29 36.03 -3.10
N GLY A 85 31.87 37.00 -2.38
CA GLY A 85 31.11 38.10 -1.74
C GLY A 85 30.29 37.68 -0.50
N LEU A 86 30.59 36.55 0.11
CA LEU A 86 29.89 36.03 1.29
C LEU A 86 30.67 36.33 2.59
N GLU A 87 30.22 37.32 3.34
CA GLU A 87 30.78 37.68 4.64
C GLU A 87 29.96 37.03 5.81
N ILE A 88 29.67 35.74 5.69
CA ILE A 88 28.79 35.00 6.62
C ILE A 88 29.54 34.37 7.80
N LEU A 89 30.89 34.31 7.78
CA LEU A 89 31.69 33.66 8.82
C LEU A 89 32.41 34.67 9.71
N VAL A 90 31.85 34.93 10.90
CA VAL A 90 32.42 35.85 11.89
C VAL A 90 33.27 35.09 12.89
N SER A 91 34.44 35.60 13.17
CA SER A 91 35.38 34.97 14.12
C SER A 91 35.75 35.95 15.21
N GLU A 92 35.32 35.63 16.40
CA GLU A 92 35.70 36.28 17.63
C GLU A 92 36.84 35.51 18.34
N HIS A 93 37.42 36.08 19.41
CA HIS A 93 38.63 35.51 20.02
C HIS A 93 38.42 34.06 20.50
N ARG A 94 37.22 33.71 21.04
CA ARG A 94 36.92 32.39 21.61
C ARG A 94 35.81 31.61 20.87
N VAL A 95 35.06 32.29 20.01
CA VAL A 95 33.86 31.77 19.36
C VAL A 95 33.95 31.95 17.87
N LEU A 96 33.37 31.02 17.15
CA LEU A 96 33.12 31.14 15.73
C LEU A 96 31.62 31.19 15.50
N ARG A 97 31.15 32.11 14.65
CA ARG A 97 29.76 32.29 14.34
C ARG A 97 29.55 32.30 12.83
N LEU A 98 28.53 31.56 12.39
CA LEU A 98 27.96 31.62 11.05
C LEU A 98 26.71 32.50 11.10
N ASP A 99 26.58 33.48 10.22
CA ASP A 99 25.36 34.28 10.11
C ASP A 99 24.26 33.49 9.40
N VAL A 100 23.62 32.59 10.16
CA VAL A 100 22.52 31.74 9.66
C VAL A 100 21.31 32.56 9.21
N GLY A 101 21.12 33.78 9.71
CA GLY A 101 20.04 34.66 9.30
C GLY A 101 20.17 35.19 7.86
N SER A 102 21.35 35.08 7.26
CA SER A 102 21.62 35.43 5.87
C SER A 102 21.65 34.20 4.95
N LEU A 103 21.42 33.01 5.48
CA LEU A 103 21.41 31.75 4.74
C LEU A 103 20.01 31.15 4.69
N TRP A 104 19.68 30.58 3.56
CA TRP A 104 18.60 29.61 3.48
C TRP A 104 19.18 28.21 3.72
N LEU A 105 18.62 27.49 4.70
CA LEU A 105 19.07 26.14 5.06
C LEU A 105 18.00 25.13 4.67
N ASP A 106 18.37 24.08 3.96
CA ASP A 106 17.44 23.06 3.52
C ASP A 106 16.90 22.19 4.67
N ILE A 107 17.57 22.18 5.81
CA ILE A 107 17.09 21.50 7.02
C ILE A 107 15.89 22.19 7.66
N ASP A 108 15.75 23.50 7.50
CA ASP A 108 14.60 24.26 8.01
C ASP A 108 13.35 24.07 7.15
N HIS A 109 13.50 23.38 5.99
CA HIS A 109 12.48 23.12 4.98
C HIS A 109 12.30 21.63 4.70
N LEU A 110 12.44 20.78 5.73
CA LEU A 110 12.29 19.33 5.62
C LEU A 110 10.91 18.90 5.11
N GLU A 111 9.88 19.69 5.42
CA GLU A 111 8.49 19.44 4.99
C GLU A 111 8.34 19.52 3.46
N ASP A 112 9.10 20.39 2.81
CA ASP A 112 9.07 20.57 1.35
C ASP A 112 9.84 19.46 0.60
N ARG A 113 10.62 18.64 1.31
CA ARG A 113 11.53 17.62 0.77
C ARG A 113 11.14 16.17 1.06
N GLN A 114 9.89 15.91 1.35
CA GLN A 114 9.37 14.57 1.71
C GLN A 114 9.67 13.48 0.65
N SER A 115 10.00 13.85 -0.58
CA SER A 115 10.37 12.91 -1.66
C SER A 115 11.88 12.71 -1.85
N ASP A 116 12.72 13.46 -1.14
CA ASP A 116 14.18 13.41 -1.27
C ASP A 116 14.75 12.49 -0.17
N HIS A 117 15.13 11.27 -0.53
CA HIS A 117 15.71 10.26 0.37
C HIS A 117 17.23 10.42 0.54
N SER A 118 17.81 11.54 0.14
CA SER A 118 19.25 11.78 0.30
C SER A 118 19.63 11.90 1.79
N ASP A 119 20.78 11.36 2.14
CA ASP A 119 21.31 11.42 3.50
C ASP A 119 21.81 12.82 3.86
N PHE A 120 21.73 13.18 5.15
CA PHE A 120 22.33 14.40 5.66
C PHE A 120 23.86 14.32 5.53
N LEU A 121 24.48 15.32 4.88
CA LEU A 121 25.92 15.40 4.56
C LEU A 121 26.43 14.12 3.87
N GLU A 122 25.81 13.72 2.79
CA GLU A 122 26.20 12.54 2.03
C GLU A 122 27.63 12.67 1.50
N GLY A 123 28.46 11.65 1.77
CA GLY A 123 29.87 11.62 1.37
C GLY A 123 30.82 12.48 2.21
N ILE A 124 30.35 13.08 3.32
CA ILE A 124 31.19 13.78 4.29
C ILE A 124 31.49 12.85 5.47
N ASP A 125 32.44 11.96 5.26
CA ASP A 125 33.02 11.12 6.31
C ASP A 125 34.42 11.66 6.66
N ILE A 126 34.70 11.82 7.97
CA ILE A 126 35.99 12.32 8.46
C ILE A 126 36.63 11.23 9.32
N ALA A 127 37.29 10.30 8.66
CA ALA A 127 37.89 9.14 9.32
C ALA A 127 38.83 9.53 10.50
N GLY A 128 38.61 8.90 11.63
CA GLY A 128 39.40 9.12 12.86
C GLY A 128 38.98 10.31 13.74
N GLU A 129 37.85 10.94 13.45
CA GLU A 129 37.23 11.98 14.27
C GLU A 129 35.90 11.49 14.86
N ASP A 130 35.99 10.61 15.87
CA ASP A 130 34.85 9.86 16.41
C ASP A 130 33.72 10.78 16.90
N ASP A 131 34.05 11.91 17.53
CA ASP A 131 33.05 12.87 18.02
C ASP A 131 32.19 13.46 16.87
N PHE A 132 32.81 13.72 15.71
CA PHE A 132 32.09 14.19 14.53
C PHE A 132 31.21 13.09 13.92
N GLU A 133 31.73 11.87 13.81
CA GLU A 133 30.99 10.74 13.25
C GLU A 133 29.77 10.38 14.13
N ASP A 134 29.92 10.46 15.47
CA ASP A 134 28.81 10.26 16.40
C ASP A 134 27.74 11.36 16.27
N TRP A 135 28.17 12.63 16.18
CA TRP A 135 27.26 13.73 15.92
C TRP A 135 26.51 13.57 14.58
N LEU A 136 27.22 13.21 13.53
CA LEU A 136 26.65 13.00 12.20
C LEU A 136 25.60 11.88 12.21
N ARG A 137 25.88 10.77 12.90
CA ARG A 137 24.95 9.66 13.08
C ARG A 137 23.69 10.09 13.84
N GLN A 138 23.84 10.87 14.90
CA GLN A 138 22.72 11.39 15.68
C GLN A 138 21.84 12.36 14.85
N VAL A 139 22.45 13.23 14.04
CA VAL A 139 21.69 14.15 13.18
C VAL A 139 20.95 13.36 12.09
N ARG A 140 21.61 12.39 11.45
CA ARG A 140 20.96 11.50 10.45
C ARG A 140 19.76 10.76 11.04
N SER A 141 19.91 10.17 12.24
CA SER A 141 18.78 9.51 12.93
C SER A 141 17.65 10.49 13.22
N ARG A 142 17.95 11.65 13.81
CA ARG A 142 16.93 12.65 14.16
C ARG A 142 16.20 13.19 12.92
N THR A 143 16.91 13.45 11.83
CA THR A 143 16.29 13.94 10.60
C THR A 143 15.45 12.87 9.90
N ALA A 144 15.81 11.59 9.99
CA ALA A 144 14.98 10.48 9.56
C ALA A 144 13.70 10.41 10.39
N ASP A 145 13.79 10.44 11.73
CA ASP A 145 12.64 10.44 12.63
C ASP A 145 11.70 11.64 12.38
N MET A 146 12.24 12.83 12.11
CA MET A 146 11.45 14.03 11.78
C MET A 146 10.74 13.90 10.41
N ARG A 147 11.39 13.29 9.41
CA ARG A 147 10.76 13.00 8.11
C ARG A 147 9.64 12.00 8.25
N ASP A 148 9.86 10.93 9.02
CA ASP A 148 8.84 9.92 9.29
C ASP A 148 7.65 10.50 10.05
N ALA A 149 7.90 11.38 11.03
CA ALA A 149 6.84 12.11 11.74
C ALA A 149 6.09 13.09 10.83
N GLY A 150 6.78 13.83 9.97
CA GLY A 150 6.18 14.72 8.98
C GLY A 150 5.34 13.97 7.95
N ALA A 151 5.83 12.82 7.47
CA ALA A 151 5.06 11.93 6.59
C ALA A 151 3.82 11.37 7.30
N ALA A 152 3.93 10.97 8.58
CA ALA A 152 2.80 10.52 9.38
C ALA A 152 1.77 11.63 9.61
N GLN A 153 2.21 12.87 9.85
CA GLN A 153 1.33 14.03 10.01
C GLN A 153 0.61 14.38 8.69
N ALA A 154 1.31 14.40 7.56
CA ALA A 154 0.70 14.64 6.24
C ALA A 154 -0.35 13.57 5.90
N VAL A 155 -0.09 12.31 6.26
CA VAL A 155 -1.06 11.21 6.13
C VAL A 155 -2.25 11.42 7.08
N SER A 156 -2.02 11.90 8.30
CA SER A 156 -3.09 12.23 9.26
C SER A 156 -3.95 13.38 8.74
N ASP A 157 -3.35 14.44 8.23
CA ASP A 157 -4.07 15.60 7.68
C ASP A 157 -4.86 15.23 6.41
N ALA A 158 -4.31 14.36 5.56
CA ALA A 158 -5.03 13.81 4.40
C ALA A 158 -6.22 12.92 4.79
N ARG A 159 -6.24 12.34 6.00
CA ARG A 159 -7.34 11.53 6.54
C ARG A 159 -8.39 12.33 7.29
N ALA A 160 -8.05 13.54 7.77
CA ALA A 160 -8.96 14.38 8.57
C ALA A 160 -10.35 14.57 7.92
N PRO A 161 -10.49 14.76 6.59
CA PRO A 161 -11.78 14.88 5.95
C PRO A 161 -12.67 13.63 6.01
N PHE A 162 -12.08 12.45 6.32
CA PHE A 162 -12.79 11.16 6.36
C PHE A 162 -13.24 10.76 7.78
N LEU A 163 -12.91 11.52 8.82
CA LEU A 163 -13.24 11.17 10.20
C LEU A 163 -14.74 11.04 10.45
N GLU A 164 -15.58 11.82 9.73
CA GLU A 164 -17.05 11.69 9.81
C GLU A 164 -17.57 10.32 9.33
N SER A 165 -16.77 9.60 8.56
CA SER A 165 -17.04 8.24 8.08
C SER A 165 -16.24 7.18 8.85
N ALA A 166 -15.58 7.51 9.95
CA ALA A 166 -14.69 6.59 10.65
C ALA A 166 -15.42 5.38 11.27
N ILE A 167 -14.69 4.26 11.33
CA ILE A 167 -15.06 3.11 12.17
C ILE A 167 -14.38 3.25 13.53
N MET A 168 -15.17 3.28 14.58
CA MET A 168 -14.68 3.15 15.94
C MET A 168 -14.66 1.68 16.34
N THR A 169 -13.48 1.14 16.63
CA THR A 169 -13.35 -0.21 17.17
C THR A 169 -13.30 -0.18 18.70
N LEU A 170 -14.12 -1.02 19.33
CA LEU A 170 -14.13 -1.23 20.77
C LEU A 170 -13.26 -2.44 21.13
N ALA A 171 -12.78 -2.48 22.37
CA ALA A 171 -12.17 -3.69 22.89
C ALA A 171 -13.18 -4.84 22.89
N ALA A 172 -12.72 -6.05 22.56
CA ALA A 172 -13.57 -7.23 22.61
C ALA A 172 -13.97 -7.52 24.06
N THR A 173 -15.23 -7.90 24.24
CA THR A 173 -15.80 -8.21 25.55
C THR A 173 -15.86 -9.72 25.76
N ASP A 174 -15.69 -10.17 27.00
CA ASP A 174 -15.78 -11.58 27.39
C ASP A 174 -17.15 -11.87 28.04
N ALA A 175 -18.01 -12.60 27.32
CA ALA A 175 -19.30 -13.07 27.85
C ALA A 175 -19.19 -14.41 28.60
N THR A 176 -18.00 -15.04 28.58
CA THR A 176 -17.81 -16.37 29.22
C THR A 176 -17.53 -16.25 30.74
N GLY A 177 -16.98 -15.11 31.17
CA GLY A 177 -16.55 -14.88 32.56
C GLY A 177 -15.29 -15.66 32.97
N THR A 178 -14.62 -16.35 32.01
CA THR A 178 -13.47 -17.19 32.28
C THR A 178 -12.13 -16.47 32.04
N ALA A 179 -11.03 -16.97 32.61
CA ALA A 179 -9.70 -16.44 32.33
C ALA A 179 -9.31 -16.66 30.86
N ALA A 180 -9.70 -17.77 30.26
CA ALA A 180 -9.44 -18.08 28.86
C ALA A 180 -10.22 -17.14 27.91
N GLY A 181 -11.49 -16.84 28.23
CA GLY A 181 -12.30 -15.87 27.47
C GLY A 181 -11.71 -14.47 27.49
N ARG A 182 -11.20 -14.01 28.63
CA ARG A 182 -10.52 -12.73 28.74
C ARG A 182 -9.23 -12.66 27.89
N LEU A 183 -8.41 -13.71 27.93
CA LEU A 183 -7.19 -13.79 27.11
C LEU A 183 -7.52 -13.78 25.60
N LEU A 184 -8.56 -14.50 25.20
CA LEU A 184 -9.02 -14.50 23.81
C LEU A 184 -9.54 -13.12 23.39
N ALA A 185 -10.30 -12.43 24.24
CA ALA A 185 -10.78 -11.07 23.98
C ALA A 185 -9.62 -10.08 23.81
N GLU A 186 -8.59 -10.16 24.66
CA GLU A 186 -7.38 -9.35 24.53
C GLU A 186 -6.64 -9.65 23.23
N GLN A 187 -6.51 -10.92 22.84
CA GLN A 187 -5.83 -11.31 21.60
C GLN A 187 -6.59 -10.82 20.36
N VAL A 188 -7.90 -11.01 20.30
CA VAL A 188 -8.76 -10.54 19.21
C VAL A 188 -8.70 -9.01 19.10
N THR A 189 -8.77 -8.31 20.25
CA THR A 189 -8.61 -6.84 20.27
C THR A 189 -7.27 -6.41 19.70
N ARG A 190 -6.18 -7.06 20.11
CA ARG A 190 -4.82 -6.77 19.63
C ARG A 190 -4.70 -6.96 18.11
N ASP A 191 -5.26 -8.07 17.60
CA ASP A 191 -5.22 -8.36 16.17
C ASP A 191 -6.06 -7.37 15.35
N LEU A 192 -7.24 -6.96 15.85
CA LEU A 192 -8.06 -5.91 15.22
C LEU A 192 -7.32 -4.56 15.17
N VAL A 193 -6.69 -4.17 16.29
CA VAL A 193 -5.93 -2.91 16.39
C VAL A 193 -4.69 -2.92 15.49
N ASP A 194 -4.08 -4.08 15.25
CA ASP A 194 -2.96 -4.20 14.30
C ASP A 194 -3.42 -4.23 12.83
N LEU A 195 -4.49 -4.95 12.52
CA LEU A 195 -4.90 -5.20 11.13
C LEU A 195 -5.73 -4.06 10.52
N LEU A 196 -6.70 -3.51 11.26
CA LEU A 196 -7.58 -2.46 10.72
C LEU A 196 -6.83 -1.22 10.21
N PRO A 197 -5.82 -0.66 10.91
CA PRO A 197 -5.08 0.52 10.43
C PRO A 197 -4.21 0.26 9.19
N ARG A 198 -3.98 -1.02 8.82
CA ARG A 198 -3.27 -1.40 7.58
C ARG A 198 -4.09 -1.09 6.34
N LEU A 199 -5.41 -1.00 6.47
CA LEU A 199 -6.33 -0.47 5.47
C LEU A 199 -6.21 1.06 5.42
N ARG A 200 -5.16 1.57 4.78
CA ARG A 200 -4.77 2.99 4.80
C ARG A 200 -5.86 3.97 4.33
N TRP A 201 -6.80 3.52 3.54
CA TRP A 201 -7.94 4.29 3.04
C TRP A 201 -9.13 4.32 4.00
N LEU A 202 -9.12 3.49 5.05
CA LEU A 202 -10.18 3.33 6.04
C LEU A 202 -9.83 4.10 7.31
N PRO A 203 -10.58 5.14 7.69
CA PRO A 203 -10.34 5.87 8.93
C PRO A 203 -10.78 5.03 10.13
N ILE A 204 -9.84 4.69 11.01
CA ILE A 204 -10.07 3.87 12.19
C ILE A 204 -9.81 4.68 13.45
N ILE A 205 -10.74 4.61 14.40
CA ILE A 205 -10.63 5.15 15.75
C ILE A 205 -10.63 3.99 16.73
N HIS A 206 -9.64 3.91 17.61
CA HIS A 206 -9.63 2.94 18.70
C HIS A 206 -10.05 3.62 20.00
N ALA A 207 -11.21 3.22 20.55
CA ALA A 207 -11.76 3.85 21.74
C ALA A 207 -11.11 3.37 23.06
N GLY A 208 -10.18 2.42 23.00
CA GLY A 208 -9.48 1.88 24.17
C GLY A 208 -10.40 1.29 25.23
N ALA A 209 -9.90 1.18 26.46
CA ALA A 209 -10.64 0.64 27.61
C ALA A 209 -11.73 1.58 28.16
N ALA A 210 -11.83 2.81 27.66
CA ALA A 210 -12.82 3.81 28.14
C ALA A 210 -14.27 3.44 27.75
N ALA A 211 -14.46 2.46 26.87
CA ALA A 211 -15.75 2.01 26.35
C ALA A 211 -16.26 0.72 27.04
N GLN A 212 -16.06 0.58 28.35
CA GLN A 212 -16.21 -0.67 29.05
C GLN A 212 -17.61 -0.94 29.65
N SER A 213 -18.68 -0.76 28.91
CA SER A 213 -19.91 -1.46 29.30
C SER A 213 -20.37 -2.30 28.12
N PRO A 214 -20.15 -3.62 28.15
CA PRO A 214 -20.67 -4.53 27.14
C PRO A 214 -22.17 -4.34 27.04
N GLY A 215 -22.67 -3.98 25.85
CA GLY A 215 -24.10 -3.86 25.61
C GLY A 215 -24.76 -2.59 26.14
N ASP A 216 -24.01 -1.53 26.46
CA ASP A 216 -24.58 -0.19 26.68
C ASP A 216 -24.74 0.60 25.37
N PRO A 217 -25.93 0.57 24.72
CA PRO A 217 -26.16 1.31 23.49
C PRO A 217 -26.01 2.82 23.66
N HIS A 218 -26.29 3.35 24.86
CA HIS A 218 -26.16 4.79 25.14
C HIS A 218 -24.70 5.20 25.34
N GLY A 219 -23.87 4.32 25.91
CA GLY A 219 -22.43 4.55 26.01
C GLY A 219 -21.76 4.60 24.65
N ASN A 220 -22.11 3.67 23.76
CA ASN A 220 -21.60 3.62 22.39
C ASN A 220 -22.03 4.82 21.56
N LEU A 221 -23.28 5.30 21.73
CA LEU A 221 -23.78 6.51 21.09
C LEU A 221 -22.97 7.74 21.53
N LYS A 222 -22.79 7.95 22.83
CA LYS A 222 -21.99 9.06 23.37
C LYS A 222 -20.54 9.03 22.90
N LEU A 223 -19.96 7.83 22.79
CA LEU A 223 -18.60 7.67 22.28
C LEU A 223 -18.53 7.97 20.79
N SER A 224 -19.46 7.47 19.98
CA SER A 224 -19.50 7.76 18.54
C SER A 224 -19.69 9.26 18.28
N GLU A 225 -20.56 9.93 19.00
CA GLU A 225 -20.73 11.40 18.94
C GLU A 225 -19.45 12.14 19.36
N ARG A 226 -18.81 11.72 20.47
CA ARG A 226 -17.57 12.32 20.97
C ARG A 226 -16.42 12.25 19.95
N TYR A 227 -16.30 11.13 19.24
CA TYR A 227 -15.22 10.90 18.28
C TYR A 227 -15.63 11.17 16.83
N GLY A 228 -16.89 11.51 16.56
CA GLY A 228 -17.40 11.72 15.21
C GLY A 228 -17.46 10.44 14.36
N ALA A 229 -17.49 9.25 14.98
CA ALA A 229 -17.49 8.00 14.28
C ALA A 229 -18.89 7.60 13.83
N ARG A 230 -19.08 7.33 12.52
CA ARG A 230 -20.38 6.84 12.01
C ARG A 230 -20.61 5.37 12.30
N TYR A 231 -19.56 4.56 12.36
CA TYR A 231 -19.68 3.12 12.59
C TYR A 231 -18.97 2.71 13.86
N VAL A 232 -19.53 1.69 14.53
CA VAL A 232 -18.95 1.06 15.70
C VAL A 232 -18.79 -0.43 15.43
N LEU A 233 -17.57 -0.94 15.53
CA LEU A 233 -17.27 -2.36 15.50
C LEU A 233 -17.25 -2.90 16.93
N GLN A 234 -18.19 -3.77 17.24
CA GLN A 234 -18.35 -4.47 18.52
C GLN A 234 -17.91 -5.91 18.36
N THR A 235 -17.25 -6.45 19.37
CA THR A 235 -16.81 -7.84 19.40
C THR A 235 -17.13 -8.45 20.77
N GLU A 236 -17.77 -9.62 20.77
CA GLU A 236 -18.13 -10.36 21.98
C GLU A 236 -17.62 -11.80 21.87
N ILE A 237 -16.83 -12.23 22.85
CA ILE A 237 -16.34 -13.61 22.96
C ILE A 237 -17.37 -14.45 23.70
N PHE A 238 -17.66 -15.63 23.16
CA PHE A 238 -18.58 -16.59 23.76
C PHE A 238 -17.97 -17.98 23.83
N ASP A 239 -18.50 -18.81 24.75
CA ASP A 239 -18.27 -20.25 24.82
C ASP A 239 -19.65 -20.96 24.85
N ARG A 240 -19.87 -21.83 23.88
CA ARG A 240 -21.09 -22.67 23.84
C ARG A 240 -20.67 -24.13 23.78
N VAL A 241 -20.81 -24.80 24.94
CA VAL A 241 -20.62 -26.27 25.07
C VAL A 241 -19.21 -26.71 24.61
N GLY A 242 -18.19 -25.86 24.91
CA GLY A 242 -16.78 -26.12 24.52
C GLY A 242 -16.38 -25.64 23.14
N GLU A 243 -17.27 -24.96 22.42
CA GLU A 243 -16.96 -24.26 21.16
C GLU A 243 -16.76 -22.78 21.45
N TRP A 244 -15.49 -22.36 21.36
CA TRP A 244 -15.09 -20.98 21.53
C TRP A 244 -15.35 -20.19 20.25
N GLY A 245 -15.77 -18.94 20.38
CA GLY A 245 -15.95 -18.09 19.22
C GLY A 245 -16.07 -16.61 19.57
N ALA A 246 -16.21 -15.80 18.54
CA ALA A 246 -16.50 -14.38 18.64
C ALA A 246 -17.66 -13.99 17.72
N GLN A 247 -18.51 -13.10 18.23
CA GLN A 247 -19.52 -12.38 17.47
C GLN A 247 -18.97 -11.01 17.14
N PHE A 248 -18.86 -10.69 15.86
CA PHE A 248 -18.49 -9.38 15.37
C PHE A 248 -19.74 -8.68 14.84
N THR A 249 -19.91 -7.41 15.16
CA THR A 249 -21.08 -6.64 14.73
C THR A 249 -20.66 -5.22 14.37
N MET A 250 -20.94 -4.79 13.14
CA MET A 250 -20.75 -3.42 12.68
C MET A 250 -22.08 -2.68 12.72
N VAL A 251 -22.15 -1.64 13.55
CA VAL A 251 -23.35 -0.85 13.80
C VAL A 251 -23.15 0.55 13.26
N GLU A 252 -24.10 1.06 12.48
CA GLU A 252 -24.13 2.45 12.03
C GLU A 252 -24.88 3.33 13.03
N MET A 253 -24.25 4.43 13.39
CA MET A 253 -24.75 5.41 14.37
C MET A 253 -25.29 6.67 13.65
N PRO A 254 -26.19 7.44 14.24
CA PRO A 254 -26.83 7.22 15.55
C PRO A 254 -28.00 6.24 15.54
N GLY A 255 -28.46 5.79 14.36
CA GLY A 255 -29.67 4.94 14.23
C GLY A 255 -29.53 3.53 14.75
N GLN A 256 -28.36 3.12 15.21
CA GLN A 256 -28.03 1.78 15.70
C GLN A 256 -28.40 0.66 14.69
N ILE A 257 -28.16 0.93 13.40
CA ILE A 257 -28.49 0.00 12.32
C ILE A 257 -27.35 -1.01 12.18
N ILE A 258 -27.64 -2.29 12.37
CA ILE A 258 -26.66 -3.35 12.10
C ILE A 258 -26.45 -3.43 10.59
N ARG A 259 -25.24 -3.09 10.14
CA ARG A 259 -24.85 -3.19 8.73
C ARG A 259 -24.28 -4.56 8.39
N TRP A 260 -23.61 -5.17 9.35
CA TRP A 260 -23.05 -6.51 9.20
C TRP A 260 -22.87 -7.16 10.57
N SER A 261 -23.02 -8.47 10.61
CA SER A 261 -22.77 -9.27 11.79
C SER A 261 -22.36 -10.68 11.39
N GLU A 262 -21.26 -11.17 11.95
CA GLU A 262 -20.74 -12.52 11.66
C GLU A 262 -20.25 -13.17 12.95
N ARG A 263 -20.56 -14.47 13.08
CA ARG A 263 -20.04 -15.34 14.14
C ARG A 263 -18.89 -16.16 13.57
N ARG A 264 -17.78 -16.19 14.30
CA ARG A 264 -16.64 -17.04 13.98
C ARG A 264 -16.37 -17.98 15.16
N GLU A 265 -16.21 -19.25 14.87
CA GLU A 265 -15.84 -20.29 15.83
C GLU A 265 -14.34 -20.52 15.76
N PHE A 266 -13.74 -20.76 16.92
CA PHE A 266 -12.30 -21.00 17.06
C PHE A 266 -12.06 -22.38 17.66
N PRO A 267 -10.93 -23.05 17.36
CA PRO A 267 -10.58 -24.30 17.99
C PRO A 267 -10.54 -24.19 19.53
N ALA A 268 -10.97 -25.22 20.21
CA ALA A 268 -11.04 -25.27 21.67
C ALA A 268 -9.72 -24.84 22.32
N GLY A 269 -9.80 -24.00 23.36
CA GLY A 269 -8.64 -23.51 24.12
C GLY A 269 -7.91 -22.30 23.54
N GLY A 270 -8.51 -21.55 22.61
CA GLY A 270 -7.90 -20.35 22.01
C GLY A 270 -6.92 -20.66 20.88
N GLY A 271 -6.69 -21.93 20.57
CA GLY A 271 -6.02 -22.43 19.38
C GLY A 271 -4.64 -21.85 19.06
N ASP A 272 -4.15 -22.15 17.88
CA ASP A 272 -2.98 -21.54 17.28
C ASP A 272 -3.24 -20.04 17.03
N ALA A 273 -2.38 -19.16 17.57
CA ALA A 273 -2.47 -17.72 17.40
C ALA A 273 -2.45 -17.30 15.92
N VAL A 274 -1.80 -18.09 15.04
CA VAL A 274 -1.79 -17.88 13.60
C VAL A 274 -3.16 -18.14 13.00
N ALA A 275 -3.83 -19.19 13.41
CA ALA A 275 -5.18 -19.52 12.96
C ALA A 275 -6.19 -18.46 13.41
N LEU A 276 -6.12 -17.99 14.67
CA LEU A 276 -6.96 -16.90 15.17
C LEU A 276 -6.74 -15.61 14.36
N ARG A 277 -5.48 -15.22 14.13
CA ARG A 277 -5.15 -14.02 13.35
C ARG A 277 -5.70 -14.11 11.93
N LYS A 278 -5.68 -15.29 11.32
CA LYS A 278 -6.25 -15.53 9.98
C LYS A 278 -7.78 -15.29 9.98
N GLU A 279 -8.50 -15.75 11.01
CA GLU A 279 -9.91 -15.47 11.17
C GLU A 279 -10.21 -13.98 11.39
N VAL A 280 -9.40 -13.28 12.18
CA VAL A 280 -9.53 -11.83 12.38
C VAL A 280 -9.24 -11.07 11.09
N ALA A 281 -8.24 -11.49 10.28
CA ALA A 281 -7.98 -10.90 8.97
C ALA A 281 -9.17 -11.02 8.02
N ARG A 282 -9.87 -12.16 8.03
CA ARG A 282 -11.12 -12.32 7.29
C ARG A 282 -12.21 -11.34 7.76
N VAL A 283 -12.37 -11.19 9.07
CA VAL A 283 -13.32 -10.22 9.64
C VAL A 283 -12.98 -8.80 9.20
N VAL A 284 -11.72 -8.42 9.24
CA VAL A 284 -11.23 -7.10 8.77
C VAL A 284 -11.58 -6.89 7.30
N ASN A 285 -11.42 -7.89 6.44
CA ASN A 285 -11.84 -7.80 5.04
C ASN A 285 -13.36 -7.58 4.94
N CYS A 286 -14.20 -8.39 5.61
CA CYS A 286 -15.66 -8.25 5.58
C CYS A 286 -16.13 -6.88 6.09
N VAL A 287 -15.52 -6.37 7.17
CA VAL A 287 -15.78 -5.02 7.71
C VAL A 287 -15.44 -3.96 6.67
N SER A 288 -14.28 -4.07 6.01
CA SER A 288 -13.86 -3.10 5.00
C SER A 288 -14.77 -3.07 3.78
N GLU A 289 -15.23 -4.22 3.30
CA GLU A 289 -16.18 -4.32 2.19
C GLU A 289 -17.55 -3.75 2.56
N THR A 290 -18.05 -4.07 3.75
CA THR A 290 -19.33 -3.54 4.25
C THR A 290 -19.29 -2.03 4.41
N PHE A 291 -18.18 -1.51 4.92
CA PHE A 291 -17.96 -0.08 5.06
C PHE A 291 -17.93 0.61 3.69
N ASP A 292 -17.13 0.11 2.75
CA ASP A 292 -17.01 0.67 1.40
C ASP A 292 -18.37 0.75 0.71
N GLN A 293 -19.17 -0.32 0.74
CA GLN A 293 -20.52 -0.36 0.18
C GLN A 293 -21.49 0.60 0.89
N SER A 294 -21.35 0.78 2.19
CA SER A 294 -22.21 1.68 2.97
C SER A 294 -21.90 3.14 2.65
N GLU A 295 -20.63 3.52 2.61
CA GLU A 295 -20.22 4.88 2.29
C GLU A 295 -20.50 5.24 0.83
N GLN A 296 -20.35 4.32 -0.12
CA GLN A 296 -20.77 4.55 -1.50
C GLN A 296 -22.26 4.88 -1.62
N ARG A 297 -23.13 4.21 -0.85
CA ARG A 297 -24.57 4.54 -0.80
C ARG A 297 -24.82 5.92 -0.22
N HIS A 298 -24.13 6.28 0.87
CA HIS A 298 -24.26 7.60 1.50
C HIS A 298 -23.74 8.75 0.63
N ALA A 299 -22.77 8.50 -0.25
CA ALA A 299 -22.20 9.51 -1.13
C ALA A 299 -23.21 10.08 -2.16
N PHE A 300 -24.30 9.35 -2.44
CA PHE A 300 -25.39 9.81 -3.34
C PHE A 300 -26.59 10.39 -2.58
N ASP A 301 -26.49 10.58 -1.28
CA ASP A 301 -27.53 11.25 -0.49
C ASP A 301 -27.63 12.73 -0.92
N PRO A 302 -28.79 13.19 -1.46
CA PRO A 302 -28.93 14.55 -1.96
C PRO A 302 -28.84 15.63 -0.87
N ASP A 303 -29.10 15.26 0.38
CA ASP A 303 -29.05 16.20 1.52
C ASP A 303 -27.60 16.47 2.01
N LYS A 304 -26.61 15.73 1.50
CA LYS A 304 -25.20 15.91 1.82
C LYS A 304 -24.51 16.73 0.74
N ALA A 305 -24.28 18.00 1.03
CA ALA A 305 -23.63 18.92 0.09
C ALA A 305 -22.21 18.45 -0.29
N ASP A 306 -21.85 18.66 -1.57
CA ASP A 306 -20.57 18.33 -2.22
C ASP A 306 -19.34 19.09 -1.64
N ALA A 307 -19.42 19.65 -0.43
CA ALA A 307 -18.42 20.54 0.12
C ALA A 307 -17.16 19.85 0.68
N SER A 308 -17.21 18.53 0.93
CA SER A 308 -16.08 17.79 1.49
C SER A 308 -15.51 16.74 0.50
N LEU A 309 -14.22 16.42 0.68
CA LEU A 309 -13.52 15.46 -0.18
C LEU A 309 -14.03 14.02 0.00
N ALA A 310 -14.54 13.67 1.19
CA ALA A 310 -14.94 12.30 1.51
C ALA A 310 -16.10 11.78 0.62
N PRO A 311 -17.25 12.45 0.48
CA PRO A 311 -18.32 12.00 -0.42
C PRO A 311 -17.83 11.86 -1.88
N LEU A 312 -16.95 12.76 -2.32
CA LEU A 312 -16.38 12.71 -3.67
C LEU A 312 -15.54 11.45 -3.90
N VAL A 313 -14.69 11.08 -2.94
CA VAL A 313 -13.91 9.83 -3.00
C VAL A 313 -14.82 8.61 -3.09
N TRP A 314 -15.91 8.57 -2.32
CA TRP A 314 -16.86 7.46 -2.37
C TRP A 314 -17.64 7.40 -3.69
N LYS A 315 -18.01 8.54 -4.29
CA LYS A 315 -18.58 8.61 -5.64
C LYS A 315 -17.59 8.07 -6.68
N ILE A 316 -16.32 8.46 -6.61
CA ILE A 316 -15.27 7.95 -7.49
C ILE A 316 -15.14 6.43 -7.35
N ARG A 317 -15.08 5.90 -6.13
CA ARG A 317 -14.98 4.46 -5.87
C ARG A 317 -16.21 3.72 -6.42
N PHE A 318 -17.41 4.26 -6.23
CA PHE A 318 -18.63 3.70 -6.80
C PHE A 318 -18.51 3.54 -8.31
N HIS A 319 -18.15 4.60 -9.03
CA HIS A 319 -18.02 4.55 -10.49
C HIS A 319 -16.93 3.57 -10.95
N ILE A 320 -15.78 3.52 -10.27
CA ILE A 320 -14.74 2.53 -10.58
C ILE A 320 -15.28 1.10 -10.41
N ASN A 321 -16.11 0.85 -9.41
CA ASN A 321 -16.64 -0.47 -9.09
C ASN A 321 -17.74 -0.96 -10.05
N GLN A 322 -18.36 -0.07 -10.85
CA GLN A 322 -19.35 -0.47 -11.87
C GLN A 322 -18.73 -1.20 -13.07
N PHE A 323 -17.44 -1.03 -13.33
CA PHE A 323 -16.71 -1.65 -14.44
C PHE A 323 -17.29 -1.38 -15.84
N THR A 324 -17.93 -0.22 -16.03
CA THR A 324 -18.43 0.22 -17.34
C THR A 324 -17.59 1.38 -17.89
N ARG A 325 -17.60 1.54 -19.23
CA ARG A 325 -16.90 2.68 -19.86
C ARG A 325 -17.44 4.04 -19.41
N PRO A 326 -18.76 4.28 -19.39
CA PRO A 326 -19.31 5.55 -18.93
C PRO A 326 -18.92 5.88 -17.48
N ASP A 327 -18.98 4.89 -16.59
CA ASP A 327 -18.59 5.09 -15.19
C ASP A 327 -17.09 5.40 -15.05
N PHE A 328 -16.24 4.76 -15.82
CA PHE A 328 -14.81 5.09 -15.84
C PHE A 328 -14.51 6.49 -16.37
N GLU A 329 -15.30 6.98 -17.35
CA GLU A 329 -15.19 8.35 -17.82
C GLU A 329 -15.59 9.35 -16.72
N GLU A 330 -16.67 9.07 -16.02
CA GLU A 330 -17.15 9.90 -14.92
C GLU A 330 -16.16 9.90 -13.73
N ALA A 331 -15.69 8.73 -13.30
CA ALA A 331 -14.63 8.63 -12.29
C ALA A 331 -13.40 9.47 -12.67
N GLY A 332 -12.99 9.43 -13.95
CA GLY A 332 -11.85 10.22 -14.43
C GLY A 332 -12.04 11.71 -14.27
N LYS A 333 -13.20 12.25 -14.65
CA LYS A 333 -13.54 13.67 -14.50
C LYS A 333 -13.51 14.11 -13.02
N LEU A 334 -14.12 13.28 -12.16
CA LEU A 334 -14.17 13.56 -10.72
C LEU A 334 -12.76 13.54 -10.09
N ILE A 335 -11.91 12.57 -10.47
CA ILE A 335 -10.52 12.50 -10.00
C ILE A 335 -9.72 13.71 -10.48
N ASP A 336 -9.82 14.08 -11.76
CA ASP A 336 -9.06 15.19 -12.33
C ASP A 336 -9.44 16.52 -11.63
N ALA A 337 -10.73 16.80 -11.47
CA ALA A 337 -11.21 17.97 -10.74
C ALA A 337 -10.81 18.00 -9.26
N ALA A 338 -10.71 16.83 -8.62
CA ALA A 338 -10.26 16.72 -7.23
C ALA A 338 -8.75 16.95 -7.12
N LEU A 339 -7.94 16.40 -8.05
CA LEU A 339 -6.48 16.55 -8.05
C LEU A 339 -6.04 17.97 -8.43
N GLU A 340 -6.83 18.75 -9.18
CA GLU A 340 -6.56 20.17 -9.39
C GLU A 340 -6.54 20.96 -8.06
N ARG A 341 -7.40 20.57 -7.11
CA ARG A 341 -7.51 21.21 -5.78
C ARG A 341 -6.58 20.57 -4.74
N HIS A 342 -6.27 19.27 -4.89
CA HIS A 342 -5.52 18.45 -3.94
C HIS A 342 -4.46 17.61 -4.66
N PRO A 343 -3.42 18.20 -5.31
CA PRO A 343 -2.54 17.50 -6.25
C PRO A 343 -1.67 16.38 -5.61
N ALA A 344 -1.43 16.45 -4.31
CA ALA A 344 -0.62 15.47 -3.58
C ALA A 344 -1.45 14.50 -2.72
N HIS A 345 -2.78 14.51 -2.83
CA HIS A 345 -3.64 13.69 -1.98
C HIS A 345 -3.50 12.20 -2.31
N GLY A 346 -2.96 11.40 -1.37
CA GLY A 346 -2.59 9.99 -1.56
C GLY A 346 -3.74 9.12 -2.07
N GLU A 347 -4.94 9.23 -1.50
CA GLU A 347 -6.12 8.46 -1.93
C GLU A 347 -6.53 8.77 -3.37
N LEU A 348 -6.53 10.05 -3.77
CA LEU A 348 -6.87 10.44 -5.15
C LEU A 348 -5.82 9.91 -6.15
N LEU A 349 -4.54 9.95 -5.80
CA LEU A 349 -3.47 9.38 -6.62
C LEU A 349 -3.62 7.87 -6.75
N MET A 350 -4.00 7.18 -5.67
CA MET A 350 -4.26 5.74 -5.66
C MET A 350 -5.47 5.38 -6.54
N LEU A 351 -6.56 6.13 -6.44
CA LEU A 351 -7.75 5.95 -7.29
C LEU A 351 -7.45 6.22 -8.75
N ARG A 352 -6.60 7.22 -9.05
CA ARG A 352 -6.16 7.49 -10.43
C ARG A 352 -5.36 6.34 -11.01
N ALA A 353 -4.43 5.76 -10.23
CA ALA A 353 -3.67 4.59 -10.65
C ALA A 353 -4.60 3.38 -10.89
N ASN A 354 -5.53 3.12 -9.97
CA ASN A 354 -6.53 2.06 -10.08
C ASN A 354 -7.39 2.22 -11.36
N LEU A 355 -7.94 3.40 -11.58
CA LEU A 355 -8.75 3.69 -12.77
C LEU A 355 -7.95 3.48 -14.07
N ALA A 356 -6.69 3.94 -14.12
CA ALA A 356 -5.83 3.78 -15.29
C ALA A 356 -5.57 2.29 -15.60
N MET A 357 -5.36 1.47 -14.58
CA MET A 357 -5.19 0.02 -14.73
C MET A 357 -6.45 -0.63 -15.32
N TRP A 358 -7.63 -0.39 -14.71
CA TRP A 358 -8.87 -1.02 -15.16
C TRP A 358 -9.34 -0.52 -16.53
N ARG A 359 -9.09 0.75 -16.87
CA ARG A 359 -9.29 1.25 -18.24
C ARG A 359 -8.44 0.49 -19.25
N SER A 360 -7.18 0.23 -18.93
CA SER A 360 -6.29 -0.55 -19.81
C SER A 360 -6.76 -2.00 -19.94
N TRP A 361 -7.24 -2.60 -18.87
CA TRP A 361 -7.79 -3.94 -18.86
C TRP A 361 -9.03 -4.06 -19.74
N ILE A 362 -10.02 -3.16 -19.61
CA ILE A 362 -11.25 -3.20 -20.40
C ILE A 362 -10.99 -2.85 -21.87
N ALA A 363 -10.08 -1.91 -22.13
CA ALA A 363 -9.74 -1.52 -23.50
C ALA A 363 -9.06 -2.65 -24.27
N ARG A 364 -8.58 -3.70 -23.59
CA ARG A 364 -7.78 -4.79 -24.18
C ARG A 364 -6.72 -4.23 -25.13
N ALA A 365 -6.12 -3.11 -24.72
CA ALA A 365 -5.10 -2.44 -25.49
C ALA A 365 -3.90 -3.38 -25.61
N ASP A 366 -3.48 -3.69 -26.83
CA ASP A 366 -2.34 -4.57 -27.16
C ASP A 366 -1.01 -4.11 -26.53
N SER A 367 -0.95 -2.89 -26.08
CA SER A 367 0.07 -2.40 -25.17
C SER A 367 -0.62 -1.80 -23.95
N VAL A 368 -0.63 -2.53 -22.85
CA VAL A 368 -0.73 -1.88 -21.55
C VAL A 368 0.28 -0.73 -21.60
N ARG A 369 -0.20 0.51 -21.71
CA ARG A 369 0.66 1.69 -21.82
C ARG A 369 1.35 1.89 -20.47
N SER A 370 2.28 0.99 -20.15
CA SER A 370 3.05 0.97 -18.90
C SER A 370 3.69 2.31 -18.61
N SER A 371 4.14 3.00 -19.66
CA SER A 371 4.71 4.35 -19.56
C SER A 371 3.74 5.39 -18.96
N GLN A 372 2.43 5.17 -19.02
CA GLN A 372 1.43 6.06 -18.43
C GLN A 372 1.00 5.60 -17.03
N ILE A 373 0.93 4.29 -16.78
CA ILE A 373 0.43 3.71 -15.53
C ILE A 373 1.50 3.67 -14.44
N GLU A 374 2.72 3.22 -14.77
CA GLU A 374 3.83 3.15 -13.80
C GLU A 374 4.11 4.47 -13.05
N PRO A 375 4.14 5.65 -13.72
CA PRO A 375 4.32 6.93 -13.01
C PRO A 375 3.21 7.21 -12.00
N LEU A 376 1.95 6.84 -12.30
CA LEU A 376 0.81 7.03 -11.40
C LEU A 376 0.94 6.13 -10.16
N ILE A 377 1.28 4.86 -10.35
CA ILE A 377 1.53 3.93 -9.24
C ILE A 377 2.68 4.44 -8.36
N ARG A 378 3.78 4.88 -8.97
CA ARG A 378 4.92 5.44 -8.22
C ARG A 378 4.56 6.72 -7.47
N ALA A 379 3.72 7.59 -8.04
CA ALA A 379 3.24 8.78 -7.34
C ALA A 379 2.39 8.41 -6.11
N ALA A 380 1.47 7.46 -6.26
CA ALA A 380 0.65 6.95 -5.16
C ALA A 380 1.50 6.28 -4.05
N MET A 381 2.50 5.47 -4.43
CA MET A 381 3.42 4.83 -3.47
C MET A 381 4.34 5.83 -2.75
N ARG A 382 4.66 6.96 -3.37
CA ARG A 382 5.40 8.04 -2.68
C ARG A 382 4.53 8.78 -1.69
N ALA A 383 3.24 8.97 -2.00
CA ALA A 383 2.31 9.64 -1.12
C ALA A 383 2.01 8.83 0.16
N ASP A 384 1.88 7.51 0.04
CA ASP A 384 1.79 6.60 1.21
C ASP A 384 2.54 5.28 0.94
N PRO A 385 3.80 5.14 1.37
CA PRO A 385 4.60 3.93 1.15
C PRO A 385 4.10 2.69 1.91
N ALA A 386 3.26 2.88 2.93
CA ALA A 386 2.65 1.83 3.74
C ALA A 386 1.32 1.34 3.18
N ASP A 387 0.79 1.95 2.12
CA ASP A 387 -0.44 1.51 1.48
C ASP A 387 -0.18 0.28 0.60
N ALA A 388 -0.80 -0.85 0.99
CA ALA A 388 -0.65 -2.13 0.30
C ALA A 388 -1.14 -2.09 -1.17
N ARG A 389 -2.04 -1.15 -1.52
CA ARG A 389 -2.56 -1.00 -2.88
C ARG A 389 -1.48 -0.55 -3.88
N GLY A 390 -0.48 0.21 -3.44
CA GLY A 390 0.64 0.59 -4.28
C GLY A 390 1.40 -0.61 -4.84
N PRO A 391 2.03 -1.44 -4.00
CA PRO A 391 2.69 -2.66 -4.47
C PRO A 391 1.71 -3.67 -5.10
N LEU A 392 0.44 -3.73 -4.70
CA LEU A 392 -0.58 -4.53 -5.38
C LEU A 392 -0.71 -4.13 -6.85
N TYR A 393 -0.91 -2.85 -7.15
CA TYR A 393 -1.06 -2.37 -8.52
C TYR A 393 0.21 -2.52 -9.34
N ALA A 394 1.39 -2.31 -8.73
CA ALA A 394 2.66 -2.59 -9.37
C ALA A 394 2.78 -4.08 -9.77
N GLY A 395 2.44 -4.99 -8.86
CA GLY A 395 2.49 -6.43 -9.11
C GLY A 395 1.49 -6.89 -10.17
N ILE A 396 0.29 -6.34 -10.19
CA ILE A 396 -0.70 -6.60 -11.25
C ILE A 396 -0.15 -6.16 -12.61
N LEU A 397 0.39 -4.95 -12.69
CA LEU A 397 0.97 -4.42 -13.93
C LEU A 397 2.15 -5.26 -14.41
N ASP A 398 3.05 -5.66 -13.51
CA ASP A 398 4.18 -6.53 -13.82
C ASP A 398 3.73 -7.93 -14.27
N THR A 399 2.63 -8.48 -13.71
CA THR A 399 2.02 -9.74 -14.16
C THR A 399 1.52 -9.60 -15.61
N TRP A 400 0.79 -8.53 -15.93
CA TRP A 400 0.31 -8.28 -17.29
C TRP A 400 1.45 -8.11 -18.31
N GLN A 401 2.59 -7.62 -17.86
CA GLN A 401 3.80 -7.45 -18.68
C GLN A 401 4.72 -8.67 -18.67
N ARG A 402 4.30 -9.79 -18.08
CA ARG A 402 5.07 -11.04 -17.97
C ARG A 402 6.40 -10.88 -17.23
N ARG A 403 6.49 -9.96 -16.28
CA ARG A 403 7.68 -9.71 -15.44
C ARG A 403 7.58 -10.51 -14.13
N GLY A 404 7.53 -11.85 -14.21
CA GLY A 404 7.17 -12.74 -13.10
C GLY A 404 7.84 -12.44 -11.76
N THR A 405 9.17 -12.37 -11.70
CA THR A 405 9.90 -12.11 -10.44
C THR A 405 9.53 -10.77 -9.79
N LYS A 406 9.35 -9.71 -10.60
CA LYS A 406 8.95 -8.40 -10.06
C LYS A 406 7.50 -8.43 -9.57
N ALA A 407 6.62 -9.10 -10.31
CA ALA A 407 5.24 -9.29 -9.91
C ALA A 407 5.13 -9.99 -8.56
N GLU A 408 5.83 -11.10 -8.39
CA GLU A 408 5.89 -11.86 -7.14
C GLU A 408 6.37 -10.99 -5.97
N GLN A 409 7.50 -10.30 -6.11
CA GLN A 409 8.06 -9.44 -5.06
C GLN A 409 7.07 -8.34 -4.63
N SER A 410 6.44 -7.67 -5.61
CA SER A 410 5.47 -6.61 -5.34
C SER A 410 4.22 -7.16 -4.64
N LEU A 411 3.70 -8.31 -5.09
CA LEU A 411 2.49 -8.92 -4.52
C LEU A 411 2.73 -9.52 -3.14
N ILE A 412 3.89 -10.13 -2.88
CA ILE A 412 4.29 -10.57 -1.54
C ILE A 412 4.36 -9.36 -0.59
N ARG A 413 4.94 -8.24 -1.05
CA ARG A 413 4.96 -7.00 -0.26
C ARG A 413 3.54 -6.50 0.03
N ALA A 414 2.63 -6.55 -0.94
CA ALA A 414 1.23 -6.16 -0.73
C ALA A 414 0.55 -7.03 0.33
N CYS A 415 0.69 -8.36 0.26
CA CYS A 415 0.18 -9.30 1.26
C CYS A 415 0.80 -9.09 2.66
N THR A 416 2.07 -8.67 2.73
CA THR A 416 2.76 -8.37 4.00
C THR A 416 2.24 -7.07 4.62
N LEU A 417 2.02 -6.03 3.81
CA LEU A 417 1.49 -4.75 4.29
C LEU A 417 0.04 -4.88 4.73
N ASP A 418 -0.77 -5.63 4.00
CA ASP A 418 -2.17 -5.90 4.35
C ASP A 418 -2.50 -7.39 4.23
N PRO A 419 -2.37 -8.15 5.33
CA PRO A 419 -2.73 -9.57 5.38
C PRO A 419 -4.22 -9.87 5.25
N SER A 420 -5.09 -8.86 5.28
CA SER A 420 -6.53 -8.99 5.06
C SER A 420 -6.97 -8.76 3.61
N SER A 421 -6.03 -8.38 2.72
CA SER A 421 -6.32 -8.08 1.32
C SER A 421 -6.52 -9.34 0.49
N ALA A 422 -7.76 -9.78 0.33
CA ALA A 422 -8.11 -10.89 -0.56
C ALA A 422 -7.64 -10.63 -2.00
N GLN A 423 -7.69 -9.38 -2.46
CA GLN A 423 -7.23 -9.00 -3.79
C GLN A 423 -5.73 -9.22 -3.97
N ALA A 424 -4.91 -8.90 -2.95
CA ALA A 424 -3.46 -9.12 -3.02
C ALA A 424 -3.12 -10.62 -3.14
N PHE A 425 -3.77 -11.46 -2.36
CA PHE A 425 -3.58 -12.91 -2.44
C PHE A 425 -4.10 -13.50 -3.76
N SER A 426 -5.25 -13.04 -4.26
CA SER A 426 -5.78 -13.47 -5.56
C SER A 426 -4.81 -13.16 -6.71
N HIS A 427 -4.22 -11.95 -6.73
CA HIS A 427 -3.24 -11.58 -7.74
C HIS A 427 -1.87 -12.24 -7.54
N LEU A 428 -1.48 -12.56 -6.31
CA LEU A 428 -0.28 -13.37 -6.05
C LEU A 428 -0.45 -14.77 -6.64
N GLY A 429 -1.59 -15.41 -6.42
CA GLY A 429 -1.94 -16.67 -7.07
C GLY A 429 -1.92 -16.57 -8.59
N ALA A 430 -2.47 -15.45 -9.14
CA ALA A 430 -2.43 -15.19 -10.58
C ALA A 430 -0.99 -15.08 -11.11
N ALA A 431 -0.11 -14.35 -10.42
CA ALA A 431 1.29 -14.22 -10.83
C ALA A 431 2.00 -15.58 -10.85
N TYR A 432 1.73 -16.45 -9.87
CA TYR A 432 2.31 -17.79 -9.83
C TYR A 432 1.88 -18.66 -11.01
N TYR A 433 0.56 -18.85 -11.25
CA TYR A 433 0.15 -19.75 -12.32
C TYR A 433 0.44 -19.19 -13.72
N LEU A 434 0.31 -17.89 -13.92
CA LEU A 434 0.65 -17.23 -15.19
C LEU A 434 2.16 -17.29 -15.44
N GLY A 435 2.98 -17.27 -14.38
CA GLY A 435 4.42 -17.47 -14.41
C GLY A 435 4.85 -18.92 -14.64
N GLY A 436 3.90 -19.88 -14.66
CA GLY A 436 4.17 -21.30 -14.90
C GLY A 436 4.30 -22.16 -13.64
N ASN A 437 3.98 -21.63 -12.47
CA ASN A 437 4.01 -22.37 -11.19
C ASN A 437 2.60 -22.52 -10.59
N PRO A 438 1.74 -23.39 -11.15
CA PRO A 438 0.36 -23.55 -10.68
C PRO A 438 0.26 -24.13 -9.25
N LEU A 439 1.24 -24.92 -8.81
CA LEU A 439 1.21 -25.50 -7.47
C LEU A 439 1.31 -24.42 -6.38
N SER A 440 2.20 -23.44 -6.54
CA SER A 440 2.35 -22.31 -5.63
C SER A 440 1.15 -21.35 -5.65
N ALA A 441 0.29 -21.41 -6.67
CA ALA A 441 -0.89 -20.57 -6.78
C ALA A 441 -2.06 -21.04 -5.89
N LEU A 442 -2.11 -22.32 -5.50
CA LEU A 442 -3.25 -22.91 -4.77
C LEU A 442 -3.51 -22.17 -3.45
N GLU A 443 -2.51 -22.15 -2.57
CA GLU A 443 -2.65 -21.57 -1.23
C GLU A 443 -3.08 -20.08 -1.26
N PRO A 444 -2.43 -19.18 -2.04
CA PRO A 444 -2.88 -17.80 -2.12
C PRO A 444 -4.32 -17.63 -2.64
N LEU A 445 -4.74 -18.40 -3.65
CA LEU A 445 -6.10 -18.33 -4.18
C LEU A 445 -7.14 -18.83 -3.19
N GLU A 446 -6.88 -19.95 -2.50
CA GLU A 446 -7.74 -20.48 -1.46
C GLU A 446 -7.82 -19.50 -0.27
N HIS A 447 -6.69 -18.88 0.09
CA HIS A 447 -6.67 -17.87 1.14
C HIS A 447 -7.46 -16.61 0.75
N ALA A 448 -7.36 -16.15 -0.50
CA ALA A 448 -8.17 -15.04 -1.01
C ALA A 448 -9.68 -15.35 -0.91
N LEU A 449 -10.10 -16.55 -1.32
CA LEU A 449 -11.48 -17.01 -1.22
C LEU A 449 -11.97 -17.13 0.24
N PHE A 450 -11.07 -17.49 1.15
CA PHE A 450 -11.37 -17.52 2.58
C PHE A 450 -11.57 -16.13 3.16
N LEU A 451 -10.71 -15.15 2.80
CA LEU A 451 -10.77 -13.77 3.32
C LEU A 451 -12.03 -13.03 2.87
N ALA A 452 -12.47 -13.21 1.62
CA ALA A 452 -13.55 -12.41 1.01
C ALA A 452 -14.73 -13.29 0.56
N PRO A 453 -15.52 -13.83 1.49
CA PRO A 453 -16.68 -14.64 1.15
C PRO A 453 -17.83 -13.85 0.53
N LEU A 454 -17.89 -12.54 0.83
CA LEU A 454 -18.97 -11.62 0.41
C LEU A 454 -18.59 -10.77 -0.83
N ASP A 455 -17.36 -10.92 -1.35
CA ASP A 455 -16.89 -10.14 -2.52
C ASP A 455 -17.77 -10.46 -3.75
N PRO A 456 -18.47 -9.47 -4.32
CA PRO A 456 -19.23 -9.65 -5.55
C PRO A 456 -18.39 -10.14 -6.74
N LYS A 457 -17.06 -9.93 -6.69
CA LYS A 457 -16.10 -10.35 -7.71
C LYS A 457 -15.42 -11.69 -7.38
N ARG A 458 -15.85 -12.38 -6.33
CA ARG A 458 -15.31 -13.68 -5.90
C ARG A 458 -15.21 -14.68 -7.06
N PHE A 459 -16.12 -14.63 -8.01
CA PHE A 459 -16.12 -15.49 -9.20
C PHE A 459 -14.83 -15.37 -10.04
N HIS A 460 -14.13 -14.24 -10.02
CA HIS A 460 -12.83 -14.10 -10.70
C HIS A 460 -11.77 -14.99 -10.03
N THR A 461 -11.67 -14.96 -8.70
CA THR A 461 -10.72 -15.80 -7.96
C THR A 461 -11.06 -17.28 -8.09
N VAL A 462 -12.36 -17.63 -8.07
CA VAL A 462 -12.81 -19.01 -8.34
C VAL A 462 -12.42 -19.45 -9.75
N GLY A 463 -12.54 -18.55 -10.75
CA GLY A 463 -12.11 -18.81 -12.12
C GLY A 463 -10.61 -19.02 -12.25
N GLN A 464 -9.79 -18.24 -11.55
CA GLN A 464 -8.35 -18.43 -11.48
C GLN A 464 -8.00 -19.79 -10.85
N LEU A 465 -8.70 -20.18 -9.77
CA LEU A 465 -8.52 -21.49 -9.14
C LEU A 465 -8.89 -22.63 -10.10
N ALA A 466 -9.95 -22.49 -10.91
CA ALA A 466 -10.31 -23.46 -11.94
C ALA A 466 -9.20 -23.63 -12.99
N VAL A 467 -8.55 -22.53 -13.43
CA VAL A 467 -7.39 -22.59 -14.32
C VAL A 467 -6.23 -23.35 -13.67
N VAL A 468 -5.92 -23.03 -12.41
CA VAL A 468 -4.84 -23.72 -11.67
C VAL A 468 -5.10 -25.21 -11.52
N LEU A 469 -6.32 -25.60 -11.16
CA LEU A 469 -6.72 -27.00 -11.03
C LEU A 469 -6.61 -27.73 -12.37
N TRP A 470 -7.02 -27.10 -13.47
CA TRP A 470 -6.85 -27.64 -14.83
C TRP A 470 -5.37 -27.82 -15.18
N MET A 471 -4.51 -26.83 -14.90
CA MET A 471 -3.07 -26.91 -15.13
C MET A 471 -2.43 -28.08 -14.35
N LEU A 472 -2.96 -28.42 -13.18
CA LEU A 472 -2.52 -29.51 -12.31
C LEU A 472 -3.14 -30.87 -12.66
N GLY A 473 -4.04 -30.95 -13.67
CA GLY A 473 -4.74 -32.17 -14.05
C GLY A 473 -5.89 -32.57 -13.11
N ARG A 474 -6.31 -31.68 -12.18
CA ARG A 474 -7.40 -31.91 -11.21
C ARG A 474 -8.74 -31.49 -11.83
N TYR A 475 -9.12 -32.12 -12.92
CA TYR A 475 -10.21 -31.68 -13.79
C TYR A 475 -11.59 -31.72 -13.14
N ASP A 476 -11.89 -32.74 -12.32
CA ASP A 476 -13.18 -32.83 -11.61
C ASP A 476 -13.38 -31.67 -10.64
N GLU A 477 -12.29 -31.30 -9.92
CA GLU A 477 -12.33 -30.17 -9.00
C GLU A 477 -12.44 -28.84 -9.76
N ALA A 478 -11.76 -28.72 -10.90
CA ALA A 478 -11.91 -27.56 -11.78
C ALA A 478 -13.35 -27.41 -12.29
N LEU A 479 -14.00 -28.49 -12.72
CA LEU A 479 -15.41 -28.48 -13.13
C LEU A 479 -16.37 -28.12 -11.99
N ALA A 480 -16.09 -28.55 -10.76
CA ALA A 480 -16.88 -28.12 -9.60
C ALA A 480 -16.79 -26.58 -9.39
N ARG A 481 -15.61 -25.99 -9.58
CA ARG A 481 -15.45 -24.52 -9.52
C ARG A 481 -16.15 -23.82 -10.70
N VAL A 482 -16.08 -24.39 -11.89
CA VAL A 482 -16.83 -23.88 -13.06
C VAL A 482 -18.33 -23.87 -12.79
N ALA A 483 -18.88 -24.95 -12.25
CA ALA A 483 -20.31 -25.03 -11.92
C ALA A 483 -20.73 -23.97 -10.87
N GLU A 484 -19.88 -23.72 -9.83
CA GLU A 484 -20.09 -22.64 -8.86
C GLU A 484 -20.23 -21.27 -9.54
N ILE A 485 -19.36 -20.98 -10.52
CA ILE A 485 -19.40 -19.72 -11.27
C ILE A 485 -20.64 -19.64 -12.16
N GLN A 486 -20.93 -20.69 -12.91
CA GLN A 486 -22.05 -20.70 -13.86
C GLN A 486 -23.40 -20.53 -13.18
N ALA A 487 -23.54 -21.01 -11.94
CA ALA A 487 -24.75 -20.83 -11.14
C ALA A 487 -25.02 -19.36 -10.76
N THR A 488 -23.97 -18.55 -10.60
CA THR A 488 -24.08 -17.15 -10.16
C THR A 488 -23.78 -16.14 -11.28
N HIS A 489 -22.88 -16.47 -12.20
CA HIS A 489 -22.37 -15.61 -13.27
C HIS A 489 -22.32 -16.37 -14.62
N PRO A 490 -23.48 -16.75 -15.19
CA PRO A 490 -23.54 -17.59 -16.38
C PRO A 490 -22.88 -16.98 -17.63
N GLY A 491 -22.64 -15.67 -17.64
CA GLY A 491 -21.94 -14.96 -18.74
C GLY A 491 -20.42 -14.89 -18.60
N TYR A 492 -19.82 -15.50 -17.58
CA TYR A 492 -18.38 -15.40 -17.36
C TYR A 492 -17.58 -16.29 -18.32
N VAL A 493 -16.94 -15.65 -19.29
CA VAL A 493 -16.29 -16.28 -20.45
C VAL A 493 -15.26 -17.34 -20.04
N LEU A 494 -14.43 -17.06 -19.04
CA LEU A 494 -13.38 -17.99 -18.61
C LEU A 494 -13.96 -19.31 -18.07
N ALA A 495 -15.11 -19.28 -17.39
CA ALA A 495 -15.76 -20.51 -16.90
C ALA A 495 -16.15 -21.45 -18.07
N HIS A 496 -16.67 -20.90 -19.17
CA HIS A 496 -17.00 -21.71 -20.34
C HIS A 496 -15.76 -22.28 -21.03
N ILE A 497 -14.67 -21.49 -21.11
CA ILE A 497 -13.37 -21.99 -21.63
C ILE A 497 -12.90 -23.16 -20.79
N MET A 498 -12.93 -23.02 -19.46
CA MET A 498 -12.46 -24.06 -18.55
C MET A 498 -13.35 -25.30 -18.57
N GLU A 499 -14.66 -25.15 -18.75
CA GLU A 499 -15.57 -26.27 -18.95
C GLU A 499 -15.14 -27.14 -20.15
N VAL A 500 -14.98 -26.51 -21.30
CA VAL A 500 -14.54 -27.20 -22.53
C VAL A 500 -13.15 -27.85 -22.30
N ALA A 501 -12.21 -27.13 -21.71
CA ALA A 501 -10.87 -27.60 -21.48
C ALA A 501 -10.85 -28.87 -20.60
N CYS A 502 -11.55 -28.84 -19.45
CA CYS A 502 -11.61 -29.97 -18.53
C CYS A 502 -12.30 -31.19 -19.17
N LEU A 503 -13.48 -30.98 -19.81
CA LEU A 503 -14.23 -32.07 -20.45
C LEU A 503 -13.43 -32.74 -21.57
N THR A 504 -12.70 -31.96 -22.36
CA THR A 504 -11.83 -32.47 -23.43
C THR A 504 -10.69 -33.32 -22.89
N GLU A 505 -10.00 -32.86 -21.86
CA GLU A 505 -8.89 -33.58 -21.22
C GLU A 505 -9.36 -34.86 -20.50
N MET A 506 -10.60 -34.90 -20.02
CA MET A 506 -11.22 -36.09 -19.43
C MET A 506 -11.73 -37.08 -20.45
N GLY A 507 -11.70 -36.75 -21.74
CA GLY A 507 -12.25 -37.60 -22.80
C GLY A 507 -13.80 -37.65 -22.82
N ARG A 508 -14.48 -36.70 -22.14
CA ARG A 508 -15.96 -36.57 -22.13
C ARG A 508 -16.42 -35.84 -23.38
N THR A 509 -16.25 -36.50 -24.56
CA THR A 509 -16.32 -35.88 -25.86
C THR A 509 -17.70 -35.26 -26.16
N GLU A 510 -18.79 -35.99 -25.89
CA GLU A 510 -20.15 -35.49 -26.14
C GLU A 510 -20.48 -34.20 -25.35
N GLU A 511 -20.05 -34.16 -24.10
CA GLU A 511 -20.28 -33.00 -23.24
C GLU A 511 -19.37 -31.82 -23.64
N ALA A 512 -18.13 -32.11 -24.02
CA ALA A 512 -17.21 -31.10 -24.55
C ALA A 512 -17.73 -30.47 -25.84
N ASP A 513 -18.30 -31.29 -26.74
CA ASP A 513 -18.88 -30.81 -27.99
C ASP A 513 -20.14 -29.96 -27.76
N ALA A 514 -20.98 -30.35 -26.81
CA ALA A 514 -22.12 -29.53 -26.38
C ALA A 514 -21.68 -28.18 -25.78
N ALA A 515 -20.62 -28.17 -24.99
CA ALA A 515 -20.05 -26.94 -24.43
C ALA A 515 -19.44 -26.04 -25.53
N ARG A 516 -18.70 -26.62 -26.50
CA ARG A 516 -18.20 -25.86 -27.68
C ARG A 516 -19.33 -25.26 -28.53
N ALA A 517 -20.40 -26.01 -28.74
CA ALA A 517 -21.55 -25.49 -29.47
C ALA A 517 -22.19 -24.27 -28.79
N ARG A 518 -22.24 -24.25 -27.45
CA ARG A 518 -22.68 -23.06 -26.68
C ARG A 518 -21.75 -21.87 -26.89
N ILE A 519 -20.44 -22.08 -26.86
CA ILE A 519 -19.44 -21.04 -27.14
C ILE A 519 -19.60 -20.50 -28.58
N ALA A 520 -19.72 -21.39 -29.56
CA ALA A 520 -19.86 -21.00 -30.96
C ALA A 520 -21.13 -20.16 -31.19
N SER A 521 -22.25 -20.54 -30.58
CA SER A 521 -23.52 -19.80 -30.68
C SER A 521 -23.46 -18.42 -30.01
N ALA A 522 -22.61 -18.26 -28.96
CA ALA A 522 -22.39 -16.99 -28.27
C ALA A 522 -21.35 -16.06 -28.94
N GLY A 523 -20.67 -16.54 -29.98
CA GLY A 523 -19.64 -15.83 -30.75
C GLY A 523 -18.21 -16.18 -30.32
N LEU A 524 -17.53 -17.03 -31.07
CA LEU A 524 -16.18 -17.56 -30.76
C LEU A 524 -15.14 -16.47 -30.57
N SER A 525 -15.17 -15.38 -31.34
CA SER A 525 -14.22 -14.27 -31.24
C SER A 525 -14.15 -13.63 -29.85
N LYS A 526 -15.23 -13.66 -29.07
CA LYS A 526 -15.25 -13.17 -27.70
C LYS A 526 -14.37 -14.03 -26.77
N TYR A 527 -14.33 -15.34 -27.03
CA TYR A 527 -13.54 -16.29 -26.22
C TYR A 527 -12.07 -16.26 -26.61
N GLU A 528 -11.77 -16.20 -27.91
CA GLU A 528 -10.41 -16.04 -28.43
C GLU A 528 -9.76 -14.77 -27.90
N ALA A 529 -10.48 -13.65 -27.90
CA ALA A 529 -10.00 -12.39 -27.35
C ALA A 529 -9.62 -12.48 -25.85
N VAL A 530 -10.27 -13.35 -25.06
CA VAL A 530 -9.86 -13.59 -23.66
C VAL A 530 -8.56 -14.37 -23.61
N LEU A 531 -8.38 -15.38 -24.45
CA LEU A 531 -7.13 -16.18 -24.50
C LEU A 531 -5.93 -15.36 -24.97
N ASP A 532 -6.11 -14.52 -26.00
CA ASP A 532 -5.06 -13.64 -26.51
C ASP A 532 -4.55 -12.68 -25.44
N TRP A 533 -5.44 -12.34 -24.52
CA TRP A 533 -5.15 -11.38 -23.46
C TRP A 533 -4.58 -12.03 -22.18
N MET A 534 -4.67 -13.36 -22.01
CA MET A 534 -4.10 -14.04 -20.84
C MET A 534 -2.56 -13.95 -20.88
N PRO A 535 -1.91 -13.33 -19.87
CA PRO A 535 -0.48 -13.04 -19.92
C PRO A 535 0.37 -14.22 -19.43
N PHE A 536 0.11 -15.43 -19.92
CA PHE A 536 0.97 -16.56 -19.63
C PHE A 536 2.40 -16.30 -20.13
N VAL A 537 3.38 -16.56 -19.28
CA VAL A 537 4.80 -16.49 -19.65
C VAL A 537 5.14 -17.60 -20.65
N ASP A 538 4.61 -18.81 -20.42
CA ASP A 538 4.74 -19.94 -21.33
C ASP A 538 3.52 -20.02 -22.26
N ALA A 539 3.75 -19.73 -23.53
CA ALA A 539 2.71 -19.73 -24.55
C ALA A 539 1.99 -21.10 -24.72
N ARG A 540 2.63 -22.23 -24.34
CA ARG A 540 2.03 -23.56 -24.43
C ARG A 540 0.68 -23.65 -23.72
N TRP A 541 0.49 -22.91 -22.63
CA TRP A 541 -0.78 -22.89 -21.90
C TRP A 541 -1.90 -22.22 -22.71
N THR A 542 -1.60 -21.09 -23.34
CA THR A 542 -2.56 -20.41 -24.22
C THR A 542 -2.87 -21.27 -25.45
N ASP A 543 -1.87 -21.87 -26.06
CA ASP A 543 -2.04 -22.72 -27.25
C ASP A 543 -2.84 -23.98 -26.91
N ARG A 544 -2.64 -24.58 -25.74
CA ARG A 544 -3.42 -25.71 -25.26
C ARG A 544 -4.90 -25.33 -25.07
N LEU A 545 -5.19 -24.18 -24.43
CA LEU A 545 -6.57 -23.68 -24.31
C LEU A 545 -7.19 -23.37 -25.66
N ARG A 546 -6.43 -22.78 -26.58
CA ARG A 546 -6.93 -22.46 -27.93
C ARG A 546 -7.26 -23.74 -28.72
N SER A 547 -6.40 -24.77 -28.64
CA SER A 547 -6.61 -26.04 -29.33
C SER A 547 -7.91 -26.74 -28.93
N VAL A 548 -8.28 -26.69 -27.64
CA VAL A 548 -9.54 -27.33 -27.17
C VAL A 548 -10.80 -26.57 -27.63
N LEU A 549 -10.70 -25.27 -27.89
CA LEU A 549 -11.83 -24.48 -28.41
C LEU A 549 -12.06 -24.69 -29.93
N THR A 550 -10.97 -24.92 -30.69
CA THR A 550 -10.98 -24.99 -32.14
C THR A 550 -10.97 -26.42 -32.70
N SER A 551 -10.87 -27.45 -31.82
CA SER A 551 -10.89 -28.86 -32.25
C SER A 551 -12.18 -29.16 -32.95
N ASP A 552 -12.08 -29.50 -34.25
CA ASP A 552 -13.22 -29.93 -35.05
C ASP A 552 -13.86 -31.21 -34.48
N VAL A 553 -15.19 -31.24 -34.47
CA VAL A 553 -16.00 -32.40 -34.15
C VAL A 553 -15.67 -33.51 -35.19
N GLY A 554 -14.64 -34.29 -34.99
CA GLY A 554 -14.34 -35.41 -35.87
C GLY A 554 -12.93 -35.91 -36.01
N SER A 555 -11.90 -35.32 -35.46
CA SER A 555 -10.54 -35.89 -35.51
C SER A 555 -10.25 -36.81 -34.32
N LYS A 556 -10.24 -38.09 -34.60
CA LYS A 556 -9.97 -39.22 -33.71
C LYS A 556 -8.76 -38.98 -32.81
N GLY A 557 -8.93 -39.37 -31.55
CA GLY A 557 -7.91 -39.39 -30.53
C GLY A 557 -6.60 -40.06 -31.01
N GLY A 558 -5.54 -39.37 -30.73
CA GLY A 558 -4.21 -39.90 -30.93
C GLY A 558 -3.12 -38.84 -30.98
N VAL A 559 -2.91 -38.12 -29.92
CA VAL A 559 -1.58 -37.57 -29.56
C VAL A 559 -1.68 -36.94 -28.15
N LEU A 560 -1.57 -37.71 -27.11
CA LEU A 560 -1.24 -37.20 -25.77
C LEU A 560 -0.91 -38.34 -24.78
N LYS A 561 0.09 -39.17 -25.16
CA LYS A 561 0.65 -40.15 -24.23
C LYS A 561 2.17 -39.96 -23.96
N THR A 562 2.73 -38.81 -24.39
CA THR A 562 4.23 -38.73 -24.41
C THR A 562 4.81 -37.55 -23.61
N LEU A 563 4.07 -36.88 -22.73
CA LEU A 563 4.62 -35.75 -21.95
C LEU A 563 4.54 -35.91 -20.43
N VAL A 564 4.12 -37.07 -19.90
CA VAL A 564 4.11 -37.33 -18.45
C VAL A 564 5.41 -38.02 -17.96
N ASP A 565 6.26 -38.51 -18.86
CA ASP A 565 7.47 -39.32 -18.53
C ASP A 565 8.81 -38.60 -18.69
N GLN A 566 8.85 -37.27 -18.70
CA GLN A 566 10.14 -36.56 -18.57
C GLN A 566 10.06 -35.50 -17.48
N ARG A 567 10.58 -35.89 -16.34
CA ARG A 567 10.96 -35.02 -15.22
C ARG A 567 12.07 -34.03 -15.61
#